data_5daabd23fdcefafc9b42a51aa5a55e20
#
_entry.id   5daabd23fdcefafc9b42a51aa5a55e20
#
_cell.length_a   1.000
_cell.length_b   1.000
_cell.length_c   1.000
_cell.angle_alpha   90.00
_cell.angle_beta   90.00
_cell.angle_gamma   90.00
#
_symmetry.space_group_name_H-M   'P 1'
#
loop_
_entity.id
_entity.type
_entity.pdbx_description
1 polymer ?
#
loop_
_entity_poly.entity_id
_entity_poly.type
_entity_poly.pdbx_seq_one_letter_code
_entity_poly.pdbx_strand_id
1 'polypeptide(L)'
;MKKIDSKLTIGKNTRNIQNKKGKSFGYQVLGFGSGGAAVKFVDASGGTETTNGNFKVHTFTGNGTFTVNDAGNAAGSNTVQYLVVAGGGGAGDYQGGGGGAGGLRTNFPSPATGGTSVTAQDYPISIGGGGGGGDFPSSRGSNGSTSSGLSISSSGGGGGGGYSNALKAANPGGSGGGGGYKAPGTTGGTGNAGGYSPPEGNNGGASGGGSGGNPSRTAGGGGGANAAGSSNPGTGGAGSQVNIAGNNYYWAGGGGGSATYPGGPSTSGANGGIGGGGGGGARNNGASPSSGGGSALNSGSSGNGSPGGGAGGNGGANTGGGGGGSSQQVNSAGSGGSGIVIITYKFQ
;
A
#
# COMPACT_ATOMS: atom_id res chain seq x y z
N MET A 1 -78.02 -43.47 18.35
CA MET A 1 -76.69 -42.72 18.41
C MET A 1 -75.56 -43.37 17.63
N LYS A 2 -75.53 -44.63 17.32
CA LYS A 2 -74.34 -45.27 16.65
C LYS A 2 -74.18 -45.03 15.16
N LYS A 3 -75.27 -44.55 14.45
CA LYS A 3 -75.17 -44.35 13.00
C LYS A 3 -74.62 -42.94 12.57
N ILE A 4 -74.67 -41.99 13.45
CA ILE A 4 -74.25 -40.62 13.11
C ILE A 4 -72.75 -40.50 13.21
N ASP A 5 -72.12 -41.12 14.18
CA ASP A 5 -70.69 -41.00 14.37
C ASP A 5 -69.82 -41.73 13.33
N SER A 6 -70.29 -42.88 12.84
CA SER A 6 -69.56 -43.61 11.80
C SER A 6 -69.62 -42.93 10.42
N LYS A 7 -70.74 -42.25 10.11
CA LYS A 7 -70.85 -41.50 8.86
C LYS A 7 -70.03 -40.17 8.89
N LEU A 8 -69.92 -39.55 10.06
CA LEU A 8 -69.22 -38.30 10.20
C LEU A 8 -67.69 -38.51 10.11
N THR A 9 -67.24 -39.58 10.74
CA THR A 9 -65.77 -39.89 10.74
C THR A 9 -65.28 -40.44 9.40
N ILE A 10 -66.05 -41.35 8.78
CA ILE A 10 -65.62 -41.94 7.51
C ILE A 10 -65.73 -40.94 6.36
N GLY A 11 -66.83 -40.16 6.29
CA GLY A 11 -67.01 -39.19 5.23
C GLY A 11 -65.96 -38.01 5.27
N LYS A 12 -65.71 -37.50 6.45
CA LYS A 12 -64.73 -36.39 6.62
C LYS A 12 -63.30 -36.84 6.45
N ASN A 13 -62.95 -37.99 7.00
CA ASN A 13 -61.56 -38.46 6.89
C ASN A 13 -61.21 -38.89 5.46
N THR A 14 -62.15 -39.54 4.74
CA THR A 14 -61.87 -39.97 3.37
C THR A 14 -61.75 -38.75 2.42
N ARG A 15 -62.61 -37.75 2.58
CA ARG A 15 -62.55 -36.54 1.77
C ARG A 15 -61.31 -35.69 2.09
N ASN A 16 -60.93 -35.60 3.35
CA ASN A 16 -59.71 -34.89 3.73
C ASN A 16 -58.44 -35.57 3.23
N ILE A 17 -58.43 -36.90 3.16
CA ILE A 17 -57.27 -37.63 2.63
C ILE A 17 -57.21 -37.55 1.10
N GLN A 18 -58.38 -37.62 0.41
CA GLN A 18 -58.41 -37.61 -1.04
C GLN A 18 -58.18 -36.20 -1.66
N ASN A 19 -58.62 -35.13 -0.99
CA ASN A 19 -58.46 -33.76 -1.49
C ASN A 19 -57.13 -33.10 -1.13
N LYS A 20 -56.26 -33.80 -0.40
CA LYS A 20 -54.93 -33.28 -0.04
C LYS A 20 -53.81 -33.81 -0.92
N LYS A 21 -54.12 -34.07 -2.20
CA LYS A 21 -53.01 -34.29 -3.15
C LYS A 21 -52.19 -33.01 -3.27
N GLY A 22 -51.04 -33.03 -2.67
CA GLY A 22 -49.98 -32.07 -2.94
C GLY A 22 -49.90 -30.84 -2.04
N LYS A 23 -50.75 -30.70 -1.03
CA LYS A 23 -50.64 -29.60 -0.08
C LYS A 23 -50.56 -30.16 1.33
N SER A 24 -49.40 -30.67 1.75
CA SER A 24 -49.23 -30.91 3.16
C SER A 24 -49.24 -29.54 3.87
N PHE A 25 -50.17 -29.38 4.81
CA PHE A 25 -50.27 -28.17 5.61
C PHE A 25 -48.92 -27.82 6.32
N GLY A 26 -48.20 -28.83 6.72
CA GLY A 26 -46.88 -28.67 7.32
C GLY A 26 -45.82 -28.13 6.34
N TYR A 27 -45.92 -28.50 5.06
CA TYR A 27 -44.97 -28.02 4.06
C TYR A 27 -45.13 -26.53 3.76
N GLN A 28 -46.35 -26.02 3.77
CA GLN A 28 -46.60 -24.60 3.56
C GLN A 28 -46.40 -23.73 4.81
N VAL A 29 -46.68 -24.29 6.00
CA VAL A 29 -46.56 -23.54 7.26
C VAL A 29 -45.09 -23.45 7.71
N LEU A 30 -44.28 -24.46 7.42
CA LEU A 30 -42.88 -24.48 7.81
C LEU A 30 -41.95 -23.87 6.74
N GLY A 31 -42.50 -23.39 5.61
CA GLY A 31 -41.68 -22.74 4.59
C GLY A 31 -40.61 -23.62 3.94
N PHE A 32 -40.76 -24.95 4.05
CA PHE A 32 -39.81 -25.89 3.45
C PHE A 32 -39.79 -25.90 1.91
N GLY A 33 -40.52 -25.00 1.29
CA GLY A 33 -40.57 -24.86 -0.15
C GLY A 33 -40.05 -23.52 -0.68
N SER A 34 -39.82 -22.54 0.16
CA SER A 34 -39.07 -21.37 -0.23
C SER A 34 -37.59 -21.69 0.02
N GLY A 35 -36.99 -22.46 -0.87
CA GLY A 35 -35.56 -22.67 -0.87
C GLY A 35 -34.91 -21.30 -0.86
N GLY A 36 -34.53 -20.80 0.32
CA GLY A 36 -33.57 -19.72 0.40
C GLY A 36 -32.37 -20.12 -0.47
N ALA A 37 -31.83 -19.18 -1.25
CA ALA A 37 -30.66 -19.47 -2.04
C ALA A 37 -29.60 -20.14 -1.14
N ALA A 38 -29.05 -21.28 -1.59
CA ALA A 38 -27.98 -21.94 -0.84
C ALA A 38 -26.88 -20.92 -0.55
N VAL A 39 -26.37 -20.92 0.69
CA VAL A 39 -25.29 -20.02 1.08
C VAL A 39 -24.07 -20.37 0.23
N LYS A 40 -23.56 -19.40 -0.52
CA LYS A 40 -22.35 -19.52 -1.33
C LYS A 40 -21.38 -18.40 -0.97
N PHE A 41 -20.13 -18.75 -0.86
CA PHE A 41 -19.04 -17.80 -0.65
C PHE A 41 -18.23 -17.64 -1.92
N VAL A 42 -17.46 -16.54 -1.99
CA VAL A 42 -16.45 -16.38 -3.04
C VAL A 42 -15.48 -17.56 -2.96
N ASP A 43 -15.21 -18.18 -4.12
CA ASP A 43 -14.13 -19.15 -4.33
C ASP A 43 -13.21 -18.63 -5.41
N ALA A 44 -11.91 -18.50 -5.09
CA ALA A 44 -10.93 -17.97 -6.01
C ALA A 44 -9.56 -18.61 -5.78
N SER A 45 -8.68 -18.45 -6.77
CA SER A 45 -7.29 -18.92 -6.77
C SER A 45 -6.34 -17.85 -7.26
N GLY A 46 -5.03 -18.06 -7.07
CA GLY A 46 -3.96 -17.19 -7.55
C GLY A 46 -3.18 -16.49 -6.42
N GLY A 47 -1.94 -16.12 -6.71
CA GLY A 47 -1.01 -15.60 -5.72
C GLY A 47 -0.62 -16.63 -4.64
N THR A 48 -0.11 -16.14 -3.51
CA THR A 48 0.12 -16.98 -2.32
C THR A 48 -1.12 -16.92 -1.44
N GLU A 49 -1.75 -18.09 -1.25
CA GLU A 49 -2.96 -18.22 -0.44
C GLU A 49 -2.63 -18.51 1.03
N THR A 50 -3.30 -17.79 1.93
CA THR A 50 -3.28 -18.03 3.38
C THR A 50 -4.69 -17.87 3.94
N THR A 51 -4.88 -18.26 5.21
CA THR A 51 -6.17 -18.15 5.91
C THR A 51 -6.00 -17.29 7.15
N ASN A 52 -6.93 -16.37 7.36
CA ASN A 52 -7.02 -15.56 8.58
C ASN A 52 -8.46 -15.63 9.13
N GLY A 53 -8.68 -16.48 10.12
CA GLY A 53 -10.02 -16.79 10.62
C GLY A 53 -10.92 -17.33 9.50
N ASN A 54 -12.05 -16.68 9.29
CA ASN A 54 -13.03 -17.02 8.25
C ASN A 54 -12.72 -16.37 6.88
N PHE A 55 -11.52 -15.83 6.70
CA PHE A 55 -11.12 -15.15 5.46
C PHE A 55 -9.97 -15.89 4.78
N LYS A 56 -10.07 -16.03 3.46
CA LYS A 56 -8.94 -16.33 2.58
C LYS A 56 -8.24 -15.04 2.20
N VAL A 57 -6.91 -15.12 2.09
CA VAL A 57 -6.02 -14.00 1.73
C VAL A 57 -5.13 -14.44 0.60
N HIS A 58 -5.18 -13.72 -0.51
CA HIS A 58 -4.33 -13.90 -1.69
C HIS A 58 -3.31 -12.76 -1.75
N THR A 59 -2.03 -13.10 -1.71
CA THR A 59 -0.92 -12.11 -1.75
C THR A 59 -0.15 -12.25 -3.04
N PHE A 60 -0.02 -11.13 -3.78
CA PHE A 60 0.74 -11.03 -5.02
C PHE A 60 1.95 -10.10 -4.82
N THR A 61 3.15 -10.66 -4.93
CA THR A 61 4.44 -9.94 -4.91
C THR A 61 5.07 -9.82 -6.28
N GLY A 62 4.42 -10.35 -7.31
CA GLY A 62 4.74 -10.29 -8.73
C GLY A 62 3.46 -10.32 -9.56
N ASN A 63 3.59 -10.11 -10.86
CA ASN A 63 2.46 -10.19 -11.78
C ASN A 63 1.81 -11.58 -11.74
N GLY A 64 0.49 -11.63 -11.92
CA GLY A 64 -0.27 -12.86 -11.87
C GLY A 64 -1.73 -12.65 -12.23
N THR A 65 -2.55 -13.63 -11.88
CA THR A 65 -4.00 -13.59 -12.09
C THR A 65 -4.71 -14.00 -10.81
N PHE A 66 -5.72 -13.24 -10.42
CA PHE A 66 -6.69 -13.63 -9.41
C PHE A 66 -7.92 -14.16 -10.14
N THR A 67 -8.10 -15.49 -10.13
CA THR A 67 -9.18 -16.18 -10.83
C THR A 67 -10.34 -16.44 -9.86
N VAL A 68 -11.49 -15.84 -10.10
CA VAL A 68 -12.72 -16.09 -9.34
C VAL A 68 -13.47 -17.25 -10.00
N ASN A 69 -13.55 -18.39 -9.33
CA ASN A 69 -14.24 -19.61 -9.80
C ASN A 69 -15.74 -19.55 -9.50
N ASP A 70 -16.14 -19.11 -8.30
CA ASP A 70 -17.53 -18.84 -7.90
C ASP A 70 -17.58 -17.45 -7.20
N ALA A 71 -18.44 -16.58 -7.69
CA ALA A 71 -18.60 -15.24 -7.12
C ALA A 71 -19.37 -15.22 -5.79
N GLY A 72 -19.87 -16.38 -5.34
CA GLY A 72 -20.72 -16.46 -4.16
C GLY A 72 -22.09 -15.80 -4.33
N ASN A 73 -22.74 -15.48 -3.22
CA ASN A 73 -24.02 -14.77 -3.22
C ASN A 73 -24.22 -13.94 -1.94
N ALA A 74 -25.29 -13.14 -1.91
CA ALA A 74 -25.60 -12.26 -0.78
C ALA A 74 -25.89 -13.02 0.53
N ALA A 75 -26.23 -14.32 0.48
CA ALA A 75 -26.45 -15.12 1.67
C ALA A 75 -25.14 -15.57 2.34
N GLY A 76 -24.07 -15.71 1.56
CA GLY A 76 -22.73 -16.00 2.02
C GLY A 76 -21.82 -14.76 1.92
N SER A 77 -21.09 -14.63 0.82
CA SER A 77 -20.28 -13.45 0.47
C SER A 77 -20.13 -13.38 -1.05
N ASN A 78 -20.24 -12.19 -1.62
CA ASN A 78 -20.03 -11.92 -3.05
C ASN A 78 -19.13 -10.71 -3.27
N THR A 79 -18.38 -10.32 -2.25
CA THR A 79 -17.47 -9.17 -2.29
C THR A 79 -16.10 -9.54 -1.76
N VAL A 80 -15.10 -8.82 -2.25
CA VAL A 80 -13.71 -8.91 -1.80
C VAL A 80 -13.23 -7.57 -1.24
N GLN A 81 -12.26 -7.62 -0.33
CA GLN A 81 -11.52 -6.47 0.13
C GLN A 81 -10.13 -6.51 -0.49
N TYR A 82 -9.53 -5.34 -0.70
CA TYR A 82 -8.24 -5.24 -1.36
C TYR A 82 -7.31 -4.23 -0.70
N LEU A 83 -6.02 -4.45 -0.92
CA LEU A 83 -4.95 -3.49 -0.75
C LEU A 83 -4.12 -3.51 -2.04
N VAL A 84 -3.98 -2.37 -2.71
CA VAL A 84 -3.11 -2.18 -3.89
C VAL A 84 -2.08 -1.11 -3.55
N VAL A 85 -0.82 -1.51 -3.50
CA VAL A 85 0.33 -0.62 -3.24
C VAL A 85 1.24 -0.64 -4.46
N ALA A 86 1.53 0.52 -5.02
CA ALA A 86 2.44 0.67 -6.15
C ALA A 86 3.92 0.63 -5.71
N GLY A 87 4.85 0.57 -6.66
CA GLY A 87 6.28 0.68 -6.38
C GLY A 87 6.65 2.06 -5.87
N GLY A 88 7.55 2.16 -4.87
CA GLY A 88 8.09 3.41 -4.37
C GLY A 88 9.08 4.04 -5.35
N GLY A 89 9.26 5.37 -5.29
CA GLY A 89 10.27 6.10 -6.06
C GLY A 89 11.69 5.91 -5.51
N GLY A 90 12.68 5.97 -6.38
CA GLY A 90 14.09 6.07 -5.98
C GLY A 90 14.43 7.45 -5.45
N ALA A 91 15.47 7.56 -4.65
CA ALA A 91 15.94 8.82 -4.11
C ALA A 91 16.90 9.55 -5.05
N GLY A 92 17.10 10.85 -4.82
CA GLY A 92 18.12 11.62 -5.51
C GLY A 92 19.53 11.39 -4.99
N ASP A 93 20.52 11.60 -5.85
CA ASP A 93 21.92 11.55 -5.50
C ASP A 93 22.49 12.94 -5.18
N TYR A 94 23.66 12.98 -4.49
CA TYR A 94 24.43 14.17 -4.16
C TYR A 94 23.61 15.26 -3.45
N GLN A 95 23.43 15.13 -2.15
CA GLN A 95 22.49 15.94 -1.34
C GLN A 95 21.03 15.72 -1.79
N GLY A 96 20.75 14.48 -2.12
CA GLY A 96 19.49 14.09 -2.72
C GLY A 96 18.34 13.97 -1.73
N GLY A 97 17.14 14.30 -2.21
CA GLY A 97 15.88 14.08 -1.51
C GLY A 97 15.48 12.61 -1.49
N GLY A 98 14.71 12.22 -0.51
CA GLY A 98 14.15 10.86 -0.42
C GLY A 98 13.12 10.60 -1.51
N GLY A 99 13.01 9.35 -1.98
CA GLY A 99 11.95 8.92 -2.88
C GLY A 99 10.58 8.92 -2.20
N GLY A 100 9.53 9.27 -2.91
CA GLY A 100 8.15 9.15 -2.46
C GLY A 100 7.70 7.69 -2.40
N ALA A 101 6.81 7.35 -1.49
CA ALA A 101 6.19 6.04 -1.47
C ALA A 101 5.28 5.81 -2.68
N GLY A 102 5.08 4.56 -3.07
CA GLY A 102 4.03 4.18 -3.99
C GLY A 102 2.65 4.55 -3.44
N GLY A 103 1.72 4.88 -4.32
CA GLY A 103 0.33 5.11 -3.94
C GLY A 103 -0.26 3.89 -3.26
N LEU A 104 -1.15 4.11 -2.30
CA LEU A 104 -1.86 3.07 -1.57
C LEU A 104 -3.36 3.25 -1.74
N ARG A 105 -4.04 2.22 -2.23
CA ARG A 105 -5.49 2.18 -2.31
C ARG A 105 -6.04 0.93 -1.64
N THR A 106 -7.06 1.11 -0.81
CA THR A 106 -7.69 0.02 -0.07
C THR A 106 -9.16 0.32 0.21
N ASN A 107 -9.98 -0.72 0.28
CA ASN A 107 -11.30 -0.67 0.86
C ASN A 107 -11.38 -1.44 2.19
N PHE A 108 -10.23 -1.81 2.77
CA PHE A 108 -10.14 -2.53 4.04
C PHE A 108 -9.91 -1.56 5.23
N PRO A 109 -10.53 -1.76 6.38
CA PRO A 109 -11.69 -2.61 6.62
C PRO A 109 -12.93 -2.02 5.95
N SER A 110 -13.81 -2.86 5.44
CA SER A 110 -14.99 -2.42 4.71
C SER A 110 -16.30 -2.91 5.32
N PRO A 111 -16.65 -2.55 6.54
CA PRO A 111 -17.98 -2.86 7.05
C PRO A 111 -19.06 -1.98 6.40
N ALA A 112 -18.75 -0.74 6.04
CA ALA A 112 -19.73 0.22 5.55
C ALA A 112 -19.94 0.20 4.04
N THR A 113 -18.94 -0.21 3.24
CA THR A 113 -19.01 -0.21 1.78
C THR A 113 -19.29 -1.59 1.17
N GLY A 114 -19.39 -2.63 1.99
CA GLY A 114 -19.69 -3.99 1.52
C GLY A 114 -18.60 -4.66 0.69
N GLY A 115 -17.44 -4.04 0.55
CA GLY A 115 -16.36 -4.54 -0.32
C GLY A 115 -16.60 -4.27 -1.82
N THR A 116 -15.75 -4.82 -2.65
CA THR A 116 -15.87 -4.77 -4.12
C THR A 116 -16.53 -6.04 -4.62
N SER A 117 -17.63 -5.92 -5.35
CA SER A 117 -18.29 -7.07 -5.98
C SER A 117 -17.39 -7.66 -7.06
N VAL A 118 -17.37 -9.00 -7.12
CA VAL A 118 -16.64 -9.75 -8.13
C VAL A 118 -17.60 -10.64 -8.93
N THR A 119 -17.16 -11.02 -10.13
CA THR A 119 -17.85 -12.01 -10.99
C THR A 119 -16.89 -13.15 -11.27
N ALA A 120 -17.41 -14.32 -11.67
CA ALA A 120 -16.59 -15.48 -12.03
C ALA A 120 -15.83 -15.19 -13.33
N GLN A 121 -14.58 -14.75 -13.20
CA GLN A 121 -13.67 -14.40 -14.28
C GLN A 121 -12.24 -14.25 -13.78
N ASP A 122 -11.31 -14.06 -14.70
CA ASP A 122 -9.91 -13.73 -14.44
C ASP A 122 -9.74 -12.22 -14.24
N TYR A 123 -9.03 -11.85 -13.17
CA TYR A 123 -8.61 -10.48 -12.88
C TYR A 123 -7.07 -10.40 -12.96
N PRO A 124 -6.52 -9.75 -13.97
CA PRO A 124 -5.07 -9.59 -14.08
C PRO A 124 -4.53 -8.72 -12.93
N ILE A 125 -3.42 -9.16 -12.35
CA ILE A 125 -2.69 -8.44 -11.30
C ILE A 125 -1.34 -8.01 -11.86
N SER A 126 -1.04 -6.73 -11.74
CA SER A 126 0.27 -6.16 -12.09
C SER A 126 0.91 -5.52 -10.87
N ILE A 127 2.16 -5.84 -10.60
CA ILE A 127 2.91 -5.31 -9.47
C ILE A 127 4.00 -4.35 -9.98
N GLY A 128 3.94 -3.11 -9.53
CA GLY A 128 4.91 -2.08 -9.90
C GLY A 128 6.26 -2.30 -9.23
N GLY A 129 7.33 -2.24 -10.00
CA GLY A 129 8.70 -2.19 -9.50
C GLY A 129 9.02 -0.86 -8.83
N GLY A 130 9.97 -0.86 -7.89
CA GLY A 130 10.54 0.37 -7.33
C GLY A 130 11.37 1.14 -8.36
N GLY A 131 11.40 2.46 -8.25
CA GLY A 131 12.26 3.32 -9.06
C GLY A 131 13.74 3.20 -8.64
N GLY A 132 14.65 3.27 -9.60
CA GLY A 132 16.10 3.32 -9.33
C GLY A 132 16.50 4.59 -8.61
N GLY A 133 17.47 4.49 -7.68
CA GLY A 133 18.13 5.66 -7.09
C GLY A 133 18.92 6.44 -8.15
N GLY A 134 19.12 7.72 -7.90
CA GLY A 134 19.95 8.57 -8.77
C GLY A 134 21.42 8.20 -8.72
N ASP A 135 22.13 8.43 -9.82
CA ASP A 135 23.55 8.18 -9.96
C ASP A 135 24.36 9.49 -9.92
N PHE A 136 25.63 9.39 -9.44
CA PHE A 136 26.58 10.50 -9.49
C PHE A 136 26.82 10.95 -10.96
N PRO A 137 26.98 12.24 -11.28
CA PRO A 137 27.26 13.37 -10.37
C PRO A 137 26.05 14.20 -9.93
N SER A 138 24.86 13.78 -9.95
CA SER A 138 23.70 14.48 -9.34
C SER A 138 22.37 14.20 -10.03
N SER A 139 22.02 12.95 -10.16
CA SER A 139 20.76 12.56 -10.79
C SER A 139 19.58 12.62 -9.82
N ARG A 140 18.41 12.87 -10.37
CA ARG A 140 17.14 12.64 -9.71
C ARG A 140 16.86 11.13 -9.65
N GLY A 141 16.21 10.65 -8.60
CA GLY A 141 15.68 9.29 -8.58
C GLY A 141 14.58 9.08 -9.63
N SER A 142 14.44 7.86 -10.08
CA SER A 142 13.35 7.46 -10.98
C SER A 142 12.04 7.27 -10.23
N ASN A 143 10.91 7.48 -10.90
CA ASN A 143 9.62 7.13 -10.34
C ASN A 143 9.47 5.61 -10.22
N GLY A 144 8.72 5.15 -9.23
CA GLY A 144 8.22 3.78 -9.18
C GLY A 144 7.17 3.52 -10.27
N SER A 145 6.83 2.25 -10.45
CA SER A 145 5.82 1.81 -11.41
C SER A 145 4.46 1.59 -10.74
N THR A 146 3.40 1.71 -11.52
CA THR A 146 2.01 1.47 -11.11
C THR A 146 1.78 0.00 -10.75
N SER A 147 0.97 -0.25 -9.71
CA SER A 147 0.35 -1.57 -9.45
C SER A 147 -1.13 -1.53 -9.77
N SER A 148 -1.69 -2.66 -10.20
CA SER A 148 -3.12 -2.77 -10.45
C SER A 148 -3.67 -4.16 -10.14
N GLY A 149 -4.96 -4.22 -9.76
CA GLY A 149 -5.75 -5.43 -9.57
C GLY A 149 -7.22 -5.08 -9.35
N LEU A 150 -8.15 -5.95 -9.75
CA LEU A 150 -9.60 -5.74 -9.62
C LEU A 150 -10.09 -4.43 -10.29
N SER A 151 -9.46 -4.00 -11.38
CA SER A 151 -9.68 -2.69 -12.04
C SER A 151 -9.31 -1.48 -11.18
N ILE A 152 -8.59 -1.69 -10.08
CA ILE A 152 -8.04 -0.63 -9.23
C ILE A 152 -6.57 -0.44 -9.59
N SER A 153 -6.12 0.81 -9.77
CA SER A 153 -4.71 1.15 -9.98
C SER A 153 -4.21 2.09 -8.90
N SER A 154 -2.95 1.98 -8.54
CA SER A 154 -2.21 2.92 -7.68
C SER A 154 -0.99 3.43 -8.42
N SER A 155 -0.70 4.72 -8.34
CA SER A 155 0.42 5.36 -9.05
C SER A 155 1.76 5.08 -8.37
N GLY A 156 2.82 4.90 -9.16
CA GLY A 156 4.17 4.77 -8.62
C GLY A 156 4.61 6.01 -7.83
N GLY A 157 5.48 5.83 -6.85
CA GLY A 157 6.04 6.90 -6.04
C GLY A 157 6.95 7.83 -6.84
N GLY A 158 6.99 9.11 -6.50
CA GLY A 158 7.82 10.12 -7.17
C GLY A 158 9.30 9.99 -6.83
N GLY A 159 10.17 10.16 -7.81
CA GLY A 159 11.64 10.20 -7.61
C GLY A 159 12.07 11.43 -6.82
N GLY A 160 13.03 11.26 -5.88
CA GLY A 160 13.64 12.33 -5.11
C GLY A 160 14.53 13.23 -5.96
N GLY A 161 14.59 14.53 -5.64
CA GLY A 161 15.42 15.52 -6.34
C GLY A 161 16.92 15.34 -6.06
N GLY A 162 17.74 15.59 -7.09
CA GLY A 162 19.21 15.60 -6.99
C GLY A 162 19.77 17.00 -6.74
N TYR A 163 21.11 17.16 -6.81
CA TYR A 163 21.80 18.43 -6.47
C TYR A 163 21.78 19.48 -7.59
N SER A 164 21.66 19.13 -8.85
CA SER A 164 21.78 20.11 -9.95
C SER A 164 20.58 21.05 -10.02
N ASN A 165 20.79 22.27 -10.57
CA ASN A 165 19.68 23.22 -10.72
C ASN A 165 18.50 22.69 -11.53
N ALA A 166 18.76 21.87 -12.53
CA ALA A 166 17.74 21.26 -13.38
C ALA A 166 17.02 20.07 -12.70
N LEU A 167 17.68 19.40 -11.75
CA LEU A 167 17.20 18.12 -11.18
C LEU A 167 16.86 18.19 -9.68
N LYS A 168 16.98 19.38 -9.05
CA LYS A 168 16.71 19.55 -7.62
C LYS A 168 15.25 19.36 -7.20
N ALA A 169 14.31 19.74 -8.06
CA ALA A 169 12.89 19.53 -7.80
C ALA A 169 12.57 18.04 -7.92
N ALA A 170 11.82 17.52 -6.97
CA ALA A 170 11.41 16.13 -6.99
C ALA A 170 10.23 15.87 -7.93
N ASN A 171 10.03 14.62 -8.30
CA ASN A 171 8.91 14.22 -9.15
C ASN A 171 7.60 14.05 -8.33
N PRO A 172 6.45 14.32 -8.95
CA PRO A 172 5.16 13.90 -8.44
C PRO A 172 5.02 12.36 -8.54
N GLY A 173 4.10 11.81 -7.73
CA GLY A 173 3.81 10.38 -7.74
C GLY A 173 2.60 10.04 -6.88
N GLY A 174 2.35 8.75 -6.63
CA GLY A 174 1.39 8.31 -5.63
C GLY A 174 1.62 9.03 -4.31
N SER A 175 2.87 8.99 -3.80
CA SER A 175 3.41 10.03 -2.92
C SER A 175 4.58 10.73 -3.61
N GLY A 176 4.74 12.02 -3.39
CA GLY A 176 5.77 12.83 -4.04
C GLY A 176 7.17 12.61 -3.47
N GLY A 177 8.21 12.72 -4.27
CA GLY A 177 9.61 12.70 -3.82
C GLY A 177 10.00 13.95 -3.01
N GLY A 178 11.02 13.86 -2.17
CA GLY A 178 11.61 14.99 -1.44
C GLY A 178 12.51 15.86 -2.31
N GLY A 179 12.52 17.17 -2.08
CA GLY A 179 13.38 18.12 -2.82
C GLY A 179 14.88 17.91 -2.51
N GLY A 180 15.72 17.94 -3.54
CA GLY A 180 17.18 17.89 -3.40
C GLY A 180 17.77 19.23 -2.91
N TYR A 181 18.87 19.21 -2.15
CA TYR A 181 19.45 20.42 -1.62
C TYR A 181 20.48 21.06 -2.58
N LYS A 182 20.04 21.89 -3.46
CA LYS A 182 20.90 22.85 -4.20
C LYS A 182 20.74 24.28 -3.68
N ALA A 183 19.54 24.60 -3.22
CA ALA A 183 19.19 25.86 -2.59
C ALA A 183 18.11 25.60 -1.53
N PRO A 184 17.99 26.49 -0.53
CA PRO A 184 16.90 26.43 0.44
C PRO A 184 15.52 26.49 -0.25
N GLY A 185 14.56 25.72 0.28
CA GLY A 185 13.19 25.77 -0.21
C GLY A 185 12.94 25.10 -1.57
N THR A 186 13.86 24.24 -2.05
CA THR A 186 13.56 23.45 -3.24
C THR A 186 12.38 22.54 -2.96
N THR A 187 11.34 22.64 -3.78
CA THR A 187 10.06 21.99 -3.57
C THR A 187 10.15 20.47 -3.66
N GLY A 188 9.44 19.79 -2.77
CA GLY A 188 9.09 18.38 -2.93
C GLY A 188 8.07 18.17 -4.04
N GLY A 189 7.96 16.94 -4.52
CA GLY A 189 6.95 16.52 -5.49
C GLY A 189 5.56 16.47 -4.87
N THR A 190 4.55 16.66 -5.68
CA THR A 190 3.15 16.49 -5.26
C THR A 190 2.78 15.02 -5.16
N GLY A 191 1.99 14.66 -4.14
CA GLY A 191 1.37 13.34 -4.00
C GLY A 191 0.05 13.25 -4.73
N ASN A 192 -0.56 12.09 -4.70
CA ASN A 192 -1.86 11.78 -5.32
C ASN A 192 -1.89 12.07 -6.83
N ALA A 193 -0.85 11.65 -7.54
CA ALA A 193 -0.73 11.87 -8.99
C ALA A 193 -1.89 11.24 -9.79
N GLY A 194 -2.52 10.19 -9.28
CA GLY A 194 -3.71 9.59 -9.87
C GLY A 194 -5.00 10.40 -9.70
N GLY A 195 -4.98 11.46 -8.86
CA GLY A 195 -6.16 12.29 -8.60
C GLY A 195 -7.30 11.56 -7.89
N TYR A 196 -6.99 10.53 -7.12
CA TYR A 196 -7.99 9.69 -6.45
C TYR A 196 -8.60 10.36 -5.22
N SER A 197 -9.82 9.92 -4.88
CA SER A 197 -10.50 10.24 -3.63
C SER A 197 -10.97 8.93 -2.97
N PRO A 198 -10.50 8.61 -1.74
CA PRO A 198 -9.49 9.32 -0.96
C PRO A 198 -8.11 9.35 -1.64
N PRO A 199 -7.22 10.31 -1.27
CA PRO A 199 -5.88 10.40 -1.82
C PRO A 199 -5.06 9.13 -1.59
N GLU A 200 -4.27 8.74 -2.59
CA GLU A 200 -3.40 7.55 -2.53
C GLU A 200 -2.05 7.78 -1.84
N GLY A 201 -1.71 9.07 -1.52
CA GLY A 201 -0.49 9.45 -0.83
C GLY A 201 -0.33 10.96 -0.72
N ASN A 202 0.79 11.41 -0.14
CA ASN A 202 1.03 12.79 0.24
C ASN A 202 2.26 13.40 -0.43
N ASN A 203 2.41 14.73 -0.31
CA ASN A 203 3.52 15.47 -0.87
C ASN A 203 4.86 15.11 -0.20
N GLY A 204 5.95 15.18 -0.93
CA GLY A 204 7.30 15.20 -0.39
C GLY A 204 7.63 16.53 0.26
N GLY A 205 8.60 16.51 1.19
CA GLY A 205 9.14 17.67 1.86
C GLY A 205 10.01 18.52 0.95
N ALA A 206 10.03 19.84 1.17
CA ALA A 206 11.01 20.72 0.53
C ALA A 206 12.41 20.52 1.14
N SER A 207 13.48 20.97 0.45
CA SER A 207 14.80 21.00 1.08
C SER A 207 14.82 22.01 2.22
N GLY A 208 15.42 21.63 3.36
CA GLY A 208 15.72 22.53 4.47
C GLY A 208 16.94 23.38 4.16
N GLY A 209 16.84 24.70 4.46
CA GLY A 209 17.97 25.61 4.25
C GLY A 209 18.56 26.10 5.52
N GLY A 210 19.87 25.99 5.70
CA GLY A 210 20.63 26.85 6.59
C GLY A 210 20.80 28.22 5.90
N SER A 211 20.06 29.24 6.32
CA SER A 211 20.40 30.62 6.00
C SER A 211 21.19 31.22 7.16
N GLY A 212 22.26 31.99 6.85
CA GLY A 212 22.97 32.75 7.86
C GLY A 212 23.83 31.93 8.83
N GLY A 213 24.93 31.37 8.36
CA GLY A 213 26.01 30.87 9.24
C GLY A 213 25.84 29.48 9.84
N ASN A 214 24.69 28.84 9.72
CA ASN A 214 24.50 27.46 10.14
C ASN A 214 24.33 26.56 8.91
N PRO A 215 25.36 25.84 8.51
CA PRO A 215 25.45 25.16 7.22
C PRO A 215 24.76 23.80 7.16
N SER A 216 23.86 23.50 8.05
CA SER A 216 23.07 22.24 7.95
C SER A 216 22.28 22.19 6.66
N ARG A 217 22.77 21.41 5.72
CA ARG A 217 22.11 21.20 4.41
C ARG A 217 21.35 19.89 4.48
N THR A 218 20.01 19.97 4.57
CA THR A 218 19.13 18.81 4.57
C THR A 218 18.28 18.80 3.31
N ALA A 219 18.25 17.69 2.63
CA ALA A 219 17.28 17.45 1.57
C ALA A 219 15.93 17.03 2.17
N GLY A 220 14.87 17.23 1.44
CA GLY A 220 13.50 16.86 1.85
C GLY A 220 13.29 15.35 1.91
N GLY A 221 12.44 14.88 2.79
CA GLY A 221 11.97 13.50 2.81
C GLY A 221 10.87 13.26 1.78
N GLY A 222 10.78 12.06 1.25
CA GLY A 222 9.66 11.64 0.38
C GLY A 222 8.35 11.56 1.15
N GLY A 223 7.22 11.79 0.50
CA GLY A 223 5.88 11.59 1.07
C GLY A 223 5.59 10.11 1.31
N GLY A 224 4.73 9.81 2.28
CA GLY A 224 4.17 8.49 2.56
C GLY A 224 2.67 8.43 2.33
N ALA A 225 2.07 7.27 2.43
CA ALA A 225 0.63 7.12 2.21
C ALA A 225 -0.21 7.84 3.26
N ASN A 226 0.28 7.95 4.51
CA ASN A 226 -0.46 8.59 5.61
C ASN A 226 0.00 10.02 5.92
N ALA A 227 1.27 10.34 5.66
CA ALA A 227 1.83 11.67 6.01
C ALA A 227 2.76 12.19 4.92
N ALA A 228 2.83 13.52 4.81
CA ALA A 228 3.80 14.19 3.96
C ALA A 228 5.23 13.98 4.48
N GLY A 229 6.21 14.06 3.59
CA GLY A 229 7.61 14.12 3.96
C GLY A 229 7.94 15.46 4.64
N SER A 230 8.91 15.46 5.57
CA SER A 230 9.32 16.68 6.25
C SER A 230 10.47 17.40 5.54
N SER A 231 10.63 18.67 5.84
CA SER A 231 11.65 19.53 5.22
C SER A 231 12.94 19.60 6.04
N ASN A 232 12.85 19.57 7.36
CA ASN A 232 14.01 19.68 8.28
C ASN A 232 13.68 19.07 9.66
N PRO A 233 14.28 17.93 10.06
CA PRO A 233 15.06 17.05 9.20
C PRO A 233 14.17 16.44 8.10
N GLY A 234 14.76 16.08 6.96
CA GLY A 234 14.03 15.54 5.80
C GLY A 234 13.49 14.11 6.01
N THR A 235 12.81 13.86 7.12
CA THR A 235 12.27 12.54 7.46
C THR A 235 11.19 12.11 6.46
N GLY A 236 11.23 10.85 6.07
CA GLY A 236 10.21 10.28 5.19
C GLY A 236 8.84 10.25 5.84
N GLY A 237 7.80 10.53 5.06
CA GLY A 237 6.41 10.48 5.49
C GLY A 237 5.99 9.08 5.92
N ALA A 238 5.17 8.98 6.96
CA ALA A 238 4.68 7.69 7.44
C ALA A 238 3.76 7.01 6.42
N GLY A 239 3.86 5.69 6.33
CA GLY A 239 2.91 4.85 5.61
C GLY A 239 1.61 4.65 6.39
N SER A 240 0.64 4.02 5.75
CA SER A 240 -0.66 3.68 6.33
C SER A 240 -0.67 2.27 6.89
N GLN A 241 -1.24 2.10 8.08
CA GLN A 241 -1.45 0.78 8.66
C GLN A 241 -2.68 0.12 8.04
N VAL A 242 -2.51 -1.08 7.48
CA VAL A 242 -3.60 -1.90 6.94
C VAL A 242 -3.33 -3.35 7.28
N ASN A 243 -4.18 -3.95 8.12
CA ASN A 243 -4.00 -5.32 8.63
C ASN A 243 -4.77 -6.37 7.83
N ILE A 244 -4.91 -6.18 6.53
CA ILE A 244 -5.69 -7.03 5.60
C ILE A 244 -5.25 -8.51 5.61
N ALA A 245 -3.98 -8.79 5.90
CA ALA A 245 -3.42 -10.13 6.01
C ALA A 245 -3.37 -10.66 7.46
N GLY A 246 -4.00 -9.96 8.41
CA GLY A 246 -3.97 -10.33 9.84
C GLY A 246 -2.76 -9.79 10.62
N ASN A 247 -1.81 -9.12 9.97
CA ASN A 247 -0.64 -8.51 10.60
C ASN A 247 -0.78 -6.98 10.62
N ASN A 248 -0.29 -6.34 11.68
CA ASN A 248 -0.34 -4.87 11.83
C ASN A 248 0.79 -4.18 11.05
N TYR A 249 0.89 -4.45 9.76
CA TYR A 249 1.90 -3.81 8.91
C TYR A 249 1.50 -2.41 8.48
N TYR A 250 2.51 -1.54 8.39
CA TYR A 250 2.46 -0.27 7.69
C TYR A 250 2.96 -0.45 6.27
N TRP A 251 2.37 0.26 5.32
CA TRP A 251 2.64 0.18 3.90
C TRP A 251 2.92 1.56 3.34
N ALA A 252 3.77 1.64 2.32
CA ALA A 252 4.05 2.87 1.59
C ALA A 252 4.60 4.01 2.48
N GLY A 253 5.72 3.76 3.15
CA GLY A 253 6.52 4.78 3.84
C GLY A 253 7.47 5.51 2.90
N GLY A 254 7.60 6.84 3.03
CA GLY A 254 8.53 7.65 2.22
C GLY A 254 9.99 7.49 2.62
N GLY A 255 10.92 7.73 1.72
CA GLY A 255 12.36 7.71 2.01
C GLY A 255 12.85 8.95 2.75
N GLY A 256 13.89 8.82 3.57
CA GLY A 256 14.56 9.93 4.25
C GLY A 256 15.45 10.74 3.30
N GLY A 257 15.51 12.05 3.46
CA GLY A 257 16.45 12.94 2.76
C GLY A 257 17.87 12.82 3.30
N SER A 258 18.88 13.14 2.49
CA SER A 258 20.28 13.19 2.92
C SER A 258 20.57 14.42 3.78
N ALA A 259 21.64 14.33 4.59
CA ALA A 259 22.20 15.46 5.30
C ALA A 259 23.69 15.66 4.98
N THR A 260 24.09 16.94 4.85
CA THR A 260 25.48 17.31 4.59
C THR A 260 25.85 18.52 5.41
N TYR A 261 26.97 18.41 6.15
CA TYR A 261 27.54 19.54 6.89
C TYR A 261 29.03 19.61 6.65
N PRO A 262 29.51 20.46 5.74
CA PRO A 262 30.94 20.66 5.57
C PRO A 262 31.53 21.43 6.76
N GLY A 263 32.31 20.75 7.62
CA GLY A 263 33.10 21.39 8.65
C GLY A 263 32.47 21.66 10.01
N GLY A 264 31.33 21.02 10.33
CA GLY A 264 30.64 21.17 11.61
C GLY A 264 30.26 19.85 12.30
N PRO A 265 29.49 19.90 13.41
CA PRO A 265 29.13 18.71 14.17
C PRO A 265 28.33 17.71 13.33
N SER A 266 28.39 16.44 13.68
CA SER A 266 27.79 15.34 12.94
C SER A 266 26.29 15.49 12.83
N THR A 267 25.79 15.63 11.60
CA THR A 267 24.38 15.54 11.29
C THR A 267 24.09 14.20 10.62
N SER A 268 23.24 13.40 11.22
CA SER A 268 22.76 12.15 10.61
C SER A 268 21.85 12.44 9.43
N GLY A 269 21.80 11.54 8.45
CA GLY A 269 20.74 11.53 7.46
C GLY A 269 19.38 11.39 8.13
N ALA A 270 18.33 11.71 7.44
CA ALA A 270 16.99 11.61 7.97
C ALA A 270 16.44 10.18 7.89
N ASN A 271 15.63 9.77 8.86
CA ASN A 271 15.01 8.45 8.89
C ASN A 271 13.99 8.26 7.76
N GLY A 272 13.88 7.04 7.29
CA GLY A 272 12.76 6.61 6.45
C GLY A 272 11.47 6.53 7.24
N GLY A 273 10.33 6.78 6.58
CA GLY A 273 9.00 6.64 7.14
C GLY A 273 8.66 5.17 7.43
N ILE A 274 7.95 4.93 8.53
CA ILE A 274 7.39 3.59 8.83
C ILE A 274 6.60 3.09 7.62
N GLY A 275 6.63 1.76 7.38
CA GLY A 275 6.02 1.19 6.18
C GLY A 275 7.03 0.99 5.05
N GLY A 276 8.32 0.83 5.38
CA GLY A 276 9.37 0.38 4.46
C GLY A 276 10.19 1.49 3.79
N GLY A 277 10.14 2.74 4.24
CA GLY A 277 10.99 3.81 3.68
C GLY A 277 12.48 3.61 3.96
N GLY A 278 13.37 3.86 3.00
CA GLY A 278 14.83 3.83 3.18
C GLY A 278 15.35 5.05 3.95
N GLY A 279 16.40 4.89 4.76
CA GLY A 279 17.04 5.97 5.51
C GLY A 279 17.99 6.80 4.64
N GLY A 280 18.09 8.11 4.87
CA GLY A 280 18.98 9.00 4.12
C GLY A 280 20.46 8.89 4.53
N GLY A 281 21.37 9.07 3.59
CA GLY A 281 22.81 9.11 3.82
C GLY A 281 23.29 10.41 4.46
N ALA A 282 24.41 10.35 5.20
CA ALA A 282 25.03 11.50 5.83
C ALA A 282 26.51 11.64 5.41
N ARG A 283 26.95 12.89 5.27
CA ARG A 283 28.37 13.16 5.12
C ARG A 283 28.91 13.73 6.41
N ASN A 284 29.55 12.91 7.22
CA ASN A 284 30.40 13.35 8.34
C ASN A 284 31.14 12.18 9.01
N ASN A 285 32.30 12.53 9.67
CA ASN A 285 32.95 11.66 10.63
C ASN A 285 32.09 11.56 11.89
N GLY A 286 31.60 10.35 12.24
CA GLY A 286 30.84 10.10 13.44
C GLY A 286 29.35 10.37 13.35
N ALA A 287 28.80 10.62 12.14
CA ALA A 287 27.34 10.63 11.96
C ALA A 287 26.75 9.22 12.21
N SER A 288 25.75 9.15 13.05
CA SER A 288 25.00 7.90 13.22
C SER A 288 24.26 7.53 11.94
N PRO A 289 24.16 6.24 11.59
CA PRO A 289 23.30 5.80 10.50
C PRO A 289 21.86 6.28 10.72
N SER A 290 21.18 6.70 9.68
CA SER A 290 19.76 6.93 9.72
C SER A 290 19.01 5.59 9.64
N SER A 291 17.91 5.44 10.37
CA SER A 291 17.13 4.21 10.33
C SER A 291 16.26 4.15 9.09
N GLY A 292 16.14 2.97 8.50
CA GLY A 292 15.02 2.66 7.59
C GLY A 292 13.71 2.54 8.35
N GLY A 293 12.59 2.71 7.67
CA GLY A 293 11.24 2.57 8.20
C GLY A 293 10.91 1.12 8.50
N GLY A 294 10.65 0.83 9.77
CA GLY A 294 10.20 -0.47 10.26
C GLY A 294 8.67 -0.67 10.16
N SER A 295 8.19 -1.65 10.92
CA SER A 295 6.76 -2.00 11.04
C SER A 295 6.09 -2.36 9.71
N ALA A 296 6.86 -2.79 8.72
CA ALA A 296 6.40 -3.22 7.40
C ALA A 296 6.63 -4.72 7.23
N LEU A 297 6.07 -5.29 6.15
CA LEU A 297 6.39 -6.66 5.73
C LEU A 297 7.92 -6.84 5.56
N ASN A 298 8.55 -5.86 4.91
CA ASN A 298 10.01 -5.75 4.81
C ASN A 298 10.42 -4.32 5.18
N SER A 299 11.27 -4.17 6.16
CA SER A 299 11.79 -2.86 6.57
C SER A 299 12.62 -2.24 5.46
N GLY A 300 12.62 -0.91 5.37
CA GLY A 300 13.60 -0.19 4.59
C GLY A 300 15.00 -0.34 5.16
N SER A 301 16.02 -0.23 4.32
CA SER A 301 17.41 -0.26 4.75
C SER A 301 17.83 1.07 5.40
N SER A 302 18.76 1.00 6.32
CA SER A 302 19.39 2.19 6.93
C SER A 302 20.28 2.91 5.91
N GLY A 303 20.38 4.24 6.03
CA GLY A 303 21.41 5.01 5.33
C GLY A 303 22.71 4.99 6.09
N ASN A 304 23.84 5.24 5.41
CA ASN A 304 25.17 5.24 5.97
C ASN A 304 25.69 6.67 6.28
N GLY A 305 26.57 6.76 7.25
CA GLY A 305 27.41 7.94 7.49
C GLY A 305 28.86 7.67 7.10
N SER A 306 29.50 8.58 6.33
CA SER A 306 30.92 8.45 5.97
C SER A 306 31.56 9.81 5.71
N PRO A 307 32.87 10.01 5.97
CA PRO A 307 33.59 11.26 5.66
C PRO A 307 33.52 11.66 4.18
N GLY A 308 33.53 10.66 3.28
CA GLY A 308 33.46 10.85 1.83
C GLY A 308 32.03 11.01 1.30
N GLY A 309 31.03 10.78 2.15
CA GLY A 309 29.63 10.76 1.76
C GLY A 309 28.95 9.43 2.12
N GLY A 310 27.69 9.48 2.56
CA GLY A 310 26.90 8.32 2.93
C GLY A 310 25.89 7.92 1.86
N ALA A 311 25.76 6.62 1.62
CA ALA A 311 24.75 6.05 0.76
C ALA A 311 23.36 6.13 1.42
N GLY A 312 22.34 6.27 0.62
CA GLY A 312 20.96 6.13 1.04
C GLY A 312 20.52 4.66 1.08
N GLY A 313 19.64 4.33 2.00
CA GLY A 313 19.06 2.99 2.15
C GLY A 313 17.96 2.72 1.12
N ASN A 314 17.78 1.47 0.72
CA ASN A 314 16.67 1.09 -0.18
C ASN A 314 15.34 1.04 0.56
N GLY A 315 14.28 1.29 -0.13
CA GLY A 315 12.91 0.99 0.30
C GLY A 315 12.69 -0.51 0.44
N GLY A 316 11.85 -0.91 1.39
CA GLY A 316 11.52 -2.31 1.66
C GLY A 316 10.78 -2.94 0.47
N ALA A 317 11.21 -4.12 0.05
CA ALA A 317 10.55 -4.84 -1.04
C ALA A 317 9.10 -5.21 -0.65
N ASN A 318 8.20 -5.17 -1.62
CA ASN A 318 6.79 -5.49 -1.44
C ASN A 318 6.08 -4.63 -0.38
N THR A 319 6.49 -3.38 -0.26
CA THR A 319 5.88 -2.42 0.68
C THR A 319 5.53 -1.09 0.03
N GLY A 320 6.01 -0.85 -1.19
CA GLY A 320 5.92 0.45 -1.83
C GLY A 320 6.79 1.54 -1.18
N GLY A 321 7.77 1.17 -0.36
CA GLY A 321 8.61 2.14 0.35
C GLY A 321 9.50 2.96 -0.59
N GLY A 322 9.64 4.28 -0.34
CA GLY A 322 10.59 5.13 -1.08
C GLY A 322 12.05 4.92 -0.67
N GLY A 323 13.01 5.15 -1.57
CA GLY A 323 14.45 5.08 -1.30
C GLY A 323 14.99 6.29 -0.52
N GLY A 324 16.07 6.15 0.23
CA GLY A 324 16.75 7.21 0.97
C GLY A 324 17.77 7.97 0.11
N GLY A 325 17.85 9.32 0.26
CA GLY A 325 18.80 10.17 -0.48
C GLY A 325 20.25 9.92 -0.11
N SER A 326 21.19 10.02 -1.07
CA SER A 326 22.60 9.97 -0.78
C SER A 326 23.18 11.36 -0.52
N SER A 327 24.26 11.44 0.30
CA SER A 327 24.91 12.71 0.62
C SER A 327 25.87 13.13 -0.49
N GLN A 328 27.16 13.05 -0.36
CA GLN A 328 28.10 13.48 -1.39
C GLN A 328 28.94 12.33 -1.94
N GLN A 329 29.33 12.43 -3.25
CA GLN A 329 30.36 11.65 -3.95
C GLN A 329 30.26 10.10 -3.83
N VAL A 330 29.07 9.56 -3.54
CA VAL A 330 28.83 8.12 -3.52
C VAL A 330 27.72 7.79 -4.54
N ASN A 331 28.03 6.90 -5.46
CA ASN A 331 27.09 6.45 -6.51
C ASN A 331 26.00 5.51 -5.95
N SER A 332 25.26 5.91 -4.90
CA SER A 332 24.34 5.02 -4.22
C SER A 332 23.21 5.76 -3.50
N ALA A 333 22.37 6.45 -4.23
CA ALA A 333 21.06 6.78 -3.71
C ALA A 333 20.19 5.51 -3.63
N GLY A 334 19.34 5.42 -2.60
CA GLY A 334 18.49 4.26 -2.40
C GLY A 334 17.44 4.10 -3.49
N SER A 335 17.23 2.88 -3.95
CA SER A 335 16.11 2.52 -4.82
C SER A 335 14.82 2.40 -4.02
N GLY A 336 13.66 2.63 -4.64
CA GLY A 336 12.37 2.33 -4.06
C GLY A 336 12.12 0.82 -3.96
N GLY A 337 11.25 0.41 -3.04
CA GLY A 337 10.76 -0.96 -2.93
C GLY A 337 9.64 -1.25 -3.92
N SER A 338 9.48 -2.51 -4.32
CA SER A 338 8.35 -2.94 -5.15
C SER A 338 7.02 -2.79 -4.41
N GLY A 339 5.93 -2.73 -5.18
CA GLY A 339 4.56 -2.76 -4.69
C GLY A 339 4.09 -4.16 -4.29
N ILE A 340 2.80 -4.25 -3.94
CA ILE A 340 2.11 -5.48 -3.56
C ILE A 340 0.61 -5.34 -3.82
N VAL A 341 -0.07 -6.45 -4.11
CA VAL A 341 -1.52 -6.53 -4.10
C VAL A 341 -1.95 -7.64 -3.15
N ILE A 342 -2.89 -7.33 -2.26
CA ILE A 342 -3.49 -8.29 -1.34
C ILE A 342 -5.00 -8.24 -1.51
N ILE A 343 -5.64 -9.41 -1.66
CA ILE A 343 -7.09 -9.55 -1.79
C ILE A 343 -7.57 -10.51 -0.71
N THR A 344 -8.64 -10.17 -0.01
CA THR A 344 -9.23 -11.04 1.01
C THR A 344 -10.75 -11.11 0.86
N TYR A 345 -11.31 -12.26 1.18
CA TYR A 345 -12.76 -12.48 1.17
C TYR A 345 -13.15 -13.55 2.20
N LYS A 346 -14.40 -13.45 2.67
CA LYS A 346 -14.99 -14.46 3.56
C LYS A 346 -15.30 -15.72 2.75
N PHE A 347 -14.90 -16.91 3.28
CA PHE A 347 -15.08 -18.20 2.61
C PHE A 347 -15.87 -19.23 3.44
N GLN A 348 -16.27 -18.89 4.68
CA GLN A 348 -17.09 -19.72 5.56
C GLN A 348 -17.84 -18.88 6.61
#